data_3d467b710c23c62a34c71e20d947bf8f
#
_entry.id   3d467b710c23c62a34c71e20d947bf8f
#
_cell.length_a   1.000
_cell.length_b   1.000
_cell.length_c   1.000
_cell.angle_alpha   90.00
_cell.angle_beta   90.00
_cell.angle_gamma   90.00
#
_symmetry.space_group_name_H-M   'P 1'
#
loop_
_entity.id
_entity.type
_entity.pdbx_description
1 polymer ?
#
loop_
_entity_poly.entity_id
_entity_poly.type
_entity_poly.pdbx_seq_one_letter_code
_entity_poly.pdbx_strand_id
1 'polypeptide(L)'
;LKVDPLPSVSIFAQAVQRQGYAVSDLHTESAVQTNQRPVGIVGAGPAGLTLANLLHQADIPCVVLEKGTREYIETRPRAGVIEHRAVRMLDDHGLADRLLAEADRHGACEFRVNGEAHEVDYSSLYGGQTHYVYPQQEVVKDLVRHFLDAGGDLRFAVRDVRPHGIDTTEPALTWVDADGHEQRLDCSFIAGADGFHGVTRQSIPAGALQEYSHQHGIEWLSILAEAPPSTHKVIYALHPDGFAGHMLRSSTVSRYYLQVPVDDSVDNWPDERVWSELHKRLALRDSDWRLTQGRITEKRILDMRSHVVEPMNHGRLYLLGDAAHIITPVGAKGMNLALHDAEVLAAALIGYHRSGDDRGLREYSDVCLRRVWRAQEFSQWMVFMIHRSPEPFLSRLGEARLQHLIGSRSSAGYFAQNYVGP
;
A
#
# COMPACT_ATOMS: atom_id res chain seq x y z
N LEU A 1 33.55 -5.83 4.30
CA LEU A 1 32.46 -5.71 5.27
C LEU A 1 31.42 -6.76 4.90
N LYS A 2 31.36 -7.88 5.67
CA LYS A 2 30.26 -8.84 5.60
C LYS A 2 29.07 -8.17 6.27
N VAL A 3 28.06 -7.83 5.51
CA VAL A 3 26.75 -7.48 6.04
C VAL A 3 25.98 -8.78 6.18
N ASP A 4 25.75 -9.22 7.41
CA ASP A 4 24.91 -10.38 7.67
C ASP A 4 23.48 -10.08 7.17
N PRO A 5 22.81 -11.03 6.52
CA PRO A 5 21.41 -10.84 6.14
C PRO A 5 20.57 -10.71 7.41
N LEU A 6 19.74 -9.67 7.47
CA LEU A 6 18.76 -9.50 8.53
C LEU A 6 17.85 -10.73 8.59
N PRO A 7 17.57 -11.30 9.78
CA PRO A 7 16.79 -12.51 9.91
C PRO A 7 15.35 -12.31 9.43
N SER A 8 14.93 -13.17 8.54
CA SER A 8 13.58 -13.22 7.95
C SER A 8 12.57 -13.94 8.85
N VAL A 9 12.42 -13.48 10.08
CA VAL A 9 11.38 -13.99 10.99
C VAL A 9 10.41 -12.84 11.22
N SER A 10 9.11 -13.10 11.05
CA SER A 10 8.05 -12.13 11.32
C SER A 10 8.26 -11.46 12.69
N ILE A 11 8.09 -10.15 12.76
CA ILE A 11 8.20 -9.38 14.01
C ILE A 11 7.27 -9.97 15.07
N PHE A 12 6.14 -10.51 14.66
CA PHE A 12 5.17 -11.20 15.51
C PHE A 12 5.75 -12.49 16.12
N ALA A 13 6.40 -13.34 15.32
CA ALA A 13 7.02 -14.58 15.80
C ALA A 13 8.20 -14.29 16.75
N GLN A 14 8.95 -13.22 16.52
CA GLN A 14 10.03 -12.80 17.43
C GLN A 14 9.52 -12.24 18.76
N ALA A 15 8.39 -11.51 18.77
CA ALA A 15 7.77 -11.01 19.99
C ALA A 15 7.26 -12.18 20.85
N VAL A 16 6.66 -13.20 20.24
CA VAL A 16 6.16 -14.40 20.94
C VAL A 16 7.30 -15.29 21.43
N GLN A 17 8.34 -15.53 20.62
CA GLN A 17 9.49 -16.38 21.03
C GLN A 17 10.38 -15.75 22.10
N ARG A 18 10.51 -14.43 22.16
CA ARG A 18 11.31 -13.76 23.20
C ARG A 18 10.69 -13.81 24.59
N GLN A 19 9.38 -14.12 24.70
CA GLN A 19 8.68 -14.21 25.98
C GLN A 19 8.55 -15.62 26.55
N GLY A 20 9.13 -16.65 25.90
CA GLY A 20 9.30 -17.99 26.48
C GLY A 20 8.01 -18.80 26.70
N TYR A 21 6.93 -18.48 26.03
CA TYR A 21 5.68 -19.22 26.13
C TYR A 21 5.60 -20.32 25.07
N ALA A 22 5.40 -21.56 25.50
CA ALA A 22 5.08 -22.67 24.60
C ALA A 22 3.63 -22.57 24.15
N VAL A 23 3.36 -22.88 22.88
CA VAL A 23 2.03 -22.81 22.23
C VAL A 23 0.99 -23.76 22.90
N SER A 24 1.44 -24.66 23.79
CA SER A 24 0.59 -25.63 24.49
C SER A 24 -0.20 -25.08 25.69
N ASP A 25 0.09 -23.86 26.17
CA ASP A 25 -0.50 -23.35 27.42
C ASP A 25 -1.69 -22.41 27.20
N LEU A 26 -2.26 -22.37 25.99
CA LEU A 26 -3.32 -21.44 25.59
C LEU A 26 -4.76 -21.91 25.88
N HIS A 27 -4.94 -23.04 26.55
CA HIS A 27 -6.28 -23.52 26.90
C HIS A 27 -6.40 -23.81 28.39
N THR A 28 -6.53 -22.79 29.19
CA THR A 28 -7.30 -22.72 30.43
C THR A 28 -6.97 -21.42 31.17
N GLU A 29 -7.85 -20.43 31.02
CA GLU A 29 -8.22 -19.58 32.16
C GLU A 29 -9.48 -18.78 31.83
N SER A 30 -10.40 -18.81 32.73
CA SER A 30 -11.75 -18.25 32.65
C SER A 30 -11.75 -16.76 32.25
N ALA A 31 -12.73 -16.38 31.42
CA ALA A 31 -13.04 -15.05 31.00
C ALA A 31 -13.13 -14.08 32.19
N VAL A 32 -12.05 -13.35 32.44
CA VAL A 32 -12.13 -12.06 33.09
C VAL A 32 -12.65 -11.11 32.02
N GLN A 33 -13.94 -10.78 32.07
CA GLN A 33 -14.48 -9.64 31.33
C GLN A 33 -13.77 -8.38 31.86
N THR A 34 -12.63 -8.07 31.31
CA THR A 34 -12.02 -6.76 31.50
C THR A 34 -12.88 -5.78 30.69
N ASN A 35 -13.41 -4.78 31.41
CA ASN A 35 -14.10 -3.62 30.83
C ASN A 35 -13.10 -2.76 30.04
N GLN A 36 -12.41 -3.38 29.06
CA GLN A 36 -11.39 -2.72 28.24
C GLN A 36 -12.06 -1.84 27.20
N ARG A 37 -11.69 -0.55 27.19
CA ARG A 37 -12.15 0.35 26.14
C ARG A 37 -11.58 -0.13 24.79
N PRO A 38 -12.41 -0.17 23.72
CA PRO A 38 -11.97 -0.64 22.41
C PRO A 38 -10.95 0.31 21.79
N VAL A 39 -10.22 -0.20 20.79
CA VAL A 39 -9.45 0.62 19.85
C VAL A 39 -10.42 1.17 18.80
N GLY A 40 -10.49 2.50 18.66
CA GLY A 40 -11.26 3.15 17.60
C GLY A 40 -10.44 3.23 16.32
N ILE A 41 -10.90 2.63 15.22
CA ILE A 41 -10.24 2.63 13.93
C ILE A 41 -11.06 3.48 12.95
N VAL A 42 -10.45 4.52 12.39
CA VAL A 42 -11.12 5.40 11.43
C VAL A 42 -10.62 5.08 10.02
N GLY A 43 -11.51 4.53 9.19
CA GLY A 43 -11.27 4.09 7.83
C GLY A 43 -11.17 2.57 7.66
N ALA A 44 -11.97 2.02 6.73
CA ALA A 44 -11.98 0.61 6.35
C ALA A 44 -11.23 0.36 5.02
N GLY A 45 -10.08 1.02 4.85
CA GLY A 45 -9.11 0.69 3.82
C GLY A 45 -8.25 -0.52 4.22
N PRO A 46 -7.30 -0.96 3.38
CA PRO A 46 -6.44 -2.11 3.69
C PRO A 46 -5.75 -2.01 5.05
N ALA A 47 -5.24 -0.83 5.45
CA ALA A 47 -4.58 -0.64 6.74
C ALA A 47 -5.54 -0.85 7.91
N GLY A 48 -6.69 -0.15 7.92
CA GLY A 48 -7.64 -0.22 9.02
C GLY A 48 -8.26 -1.61 9.18
N LEU A 49 -8.62 -2.25 8.06
CA LEU A 49 -9.19 -3.61 8.09
C LEU A 49 -8.16 -4.67 8.50
N THR A 50 -6.90 -4.54 8.07
CA THR A 50 -5.84 -5.44 8.53
C THR A 50 -5.63 -5.29 10.03
N LEU A 51 -5.49 -4.05 10.52
CA LEU A 51 -5.38 -3.78 11.96
C LEU A 51 -6.56 -4.37 12.73
N ALA A 52 -7.79 -4.16 12.25
CA ALA A 52 -9.01 -4.67 12.88
C ALA A 52 -9.01 -6.19 13.00
N ASN A 53 -8.68 -6.91 11.90
CA ASN A 53 -8.61 -8.37 11.92
C ASN A 53 -7.53 -8.88 12.90
N LEU A 54 -6.34 -8.27 12.88
CA LEU A 54 -5.24 -8.67 13.78
C LEU A 54 -5.58 -8.44 15.26
N LEU A 55 -6.23 -7.33 15.60
CA LEU A 55 -6.67 -7.05 16.96
C LEU A 55 -7.79 -8.01 17.39
N HIS A 56 -8.76 -8.25 16.51
CA HIS A 56 -9.88 -9.15 16.79
C HIS A 56 -9.42 -10.59 17.04
N GLN A 57 -8.46 -11.10 16.24
CA GLN A 57 -7.84 -12.41 16.45
C GLN A 57 -7.06 -12.51 17.76
N ALA A 58 -6.65 -11.38 18.33
CA ALA A 58 -5.96 -11.30 19.62
C ALA A 58 -6.88 -11.03 20.80
N ASP A 59 -8.22 -11.07 20.60
CA ASP A 59 -9.26 -10.76 21.57
C ASP A 59 -9.20 -9.31 22.11
N ILE A 60 -8.70 -8.37 21.31
CA ILE A 60 -8.69 -6.96 21.65
C ILE A 60 -9.88 -6.28 20.99
N PRO A 61 -10.81 -5.69 21.79
CA PRO A 61 -11.99 -5.06 21.25
C PRO A 61 -11.61 -3.85 20.37
N CYS A 62 -12.18 -3.78 19.17
CA CYS A 62 -12.02 -2.66 18.27
C CYS A 62 -13.32 -2.35 17.51
N VAL A 63 -13.47 -1.10 17.11
CA VAL A 63 -14.60 -0.62 16.29
C VAL A 63 -14.05 0.12 15.11
N VAL A 64 -14.49 -0.26 13.90
CA VAL A 64 -14.09 0.39 12.65
C VAL A 64 -15.19 1.31 12.16
N LEU A 65 -14.84 2.57 11.87
CA LEU A 65 -15.73 3.58 11.33
C LEU A 65 -15.35 3.89 9.87
N GLU A 66 -16.27 3.66 8.92
CA GLU A 66 -16.06 3.89 7.50
C GLU A 66 -17.10 4.87 6.93
N LYS A 67 -16.62 5.94 6.29
CA LYS A 67 -17.49 6.95 5.67
C LYS A 67 -18.22 6.46 4.43
N GLY A 68 -17.63 5.51 3.69
CA GLY A 68 -18.23 4.90 2.51
C GLY A 68 -19.24 3.82 2.86
N THR A 69 -20.07 3.47 1.88
CA THR A 69 -20.88 2.26 1.98
C THR A 69 -19.99 1.03 1.76
N ARG A 70 -20.46 -0.14 2.20
CA ARG A 70 -19.79 -1.42 1.94
C ARG A 70 -19.55 -1.62 0.44
N GLU A 71 -20.57 -1.44 -0.37
CA GLU A 71 -20.49 -1.57 -1.82
C GLU A 71 -19.41 -0.66 -2.43
N TYR A 72 -19.34 0.60 -1.98
CA TYR A 72 -18.35 1.55 -2.48
C TYR A 72 -16.90 1.10 -2.22
N ILE A 73 -16.57 0.66 -1.01
CA ILE A 73 -15.20 0.24 -0.69
C ILE A 73 -14.83 -1.09 -1.35
N GLU A 74 -15.79 -2.00 -1.54
CA GLU A 74 -15.61 -3.31 -2.16
C GLU A 74 -15.53 -3.26 -3.69
N THR A 75 -15.98 -2.17 -4.33
CA THR A 75 -15.99 -2.05 -5.80
C THR A 75 -15.01 -1.04 -6.35
N ARG A 76 -14.51 -0.11 -5.52
CA ARG A 76 -13.64 0.98 -5.97
C ARG A 76 -12.30 0.47 -6.51
N PRO A 77 -11.97 0.68 -7.80
CA PRO A 77 -10.71 0.20 -8.37
C PRO A 77 -9.50 0.96 -7.77
N ARG A 78 -8.49 0.20 -7.34
CA ARG A 78 -7.23 0.70 -6.78
C ARG A 78 -6.06 -0.14 -7.32
N ALA A 79 -4.85 0.07 -6.79
CA ALA A 79 -3.69 -0.77 -7.08
C ALA A 79 -3.96 -2.26 -6.79
N GLY A 80 -3.07 -3.15 -7.18
CA GLY A 80 -3.28 -4.58 -7.03
C GLY A 80 -2.00 -5.40 -7.05
N VAL A 81 -0.84 -4.79 -6.77
CA VAL A 81 0.43 -5.51 -6.62
C VAL A 81 0.78 -5.60 -5.15
N ILE A 82 0.92 -6.83 -4.66
CA ILE A 82 1.20 -7.14 -3.25
C ILE A 82 2.57 -7.79 -3.15
N GLU A 83 3.40 -7.30 -2.24
CA GLU A 83 4.72 -7.85 -1.95
C GLU A 83 4.61 -9.22 -1.26
N HIS A 84 5.56 -10.08 -1.53
CA HIS A 84 5.65 -11.42 -0.93
C HIS A 84 5.53 -11.39 0.60
N ARG A 85 6.22 -10.42 1.25
CA ARG A 85 6.16 -10.24 2.70
C ARG A 85 4.75 -9.94 3.22
N ALA A 86 4.02 -9.04 2.52
CA ALA A 86 2.65 -8.69 2.91
C ALA A 86 1.69 -9.87 2.74
N VAL A 87 1.85 -10.65 1.66
CA VAL A 87 1.06 -11.88 1.46
C VAL A 87 1.34 -12.89 2.57
N ARG A 88 2.60 -13.11 2.93
CA ARG A 88 2.94 -13.99 4.04
C ARG A 88 2.35 -13.55 5.37
N MET A 89 2.41 -12.26 5.68
CA MET A 89 1.79 -11.72 6.89
C MET A 89 0.27 -12.00 6.90
N LEU A 90 -0.43 -11.79 5.78
CA LEU A 90 -1.85 -12.11 5.68
C LEU A 90 -2.11 -13.62 5.81
N ASP A 91 -1.27 -14.47 5.22
CA ASP A 91 -1.35 -15.93 5.27
C ASP A 91 -1.12 -16.47 6.68
N ASP A 92 -0.09 -15.98 7.36
CA ASP A 92 0.24 -16.35 8.76
C ASP A 92 -0.95 -16.06 9.73
N HIS A 93 -1.89 -15.19 9.31
CA HIS A 93 -3.11 -14.83 10.04
C HIS A 93 -4.40 -15.40 9.41
N GLY A 94 -4.30 -16.31 8.43
CA GLY A 94 -5.47 -16.92 7.77
C GLY A 94 -6.32 -15.92 6.98
N LEU A 95 -5.74 -14.82 6.49
CA LEU A 95 -6.42 -13.75 5.76
C LEU A 95 -6.11 -13.77 4.26
N ALA A 96 -5.41 -14.82 3.76
CA ALA A 96 -4.90 -14.86 2.39
C ALA A 96 -5.45 -16.02 1.53
N ASP A 97 -6.40 -16.81 1.99
CA ASP A 97 -6.86 -18.03 1.29
C ASP A 97 -7.24 -17.77 -0.16
N ARG A 98 -8.14 -16.82 -0.43
CA ARG A 98 -8.60 -16.48 -1.77
C ARG A 98 -7.49 -15.78 -2.58
N LEU A 99 -6.70 -14.92 -1.93
CA LEU A 99 -5.54 -14.27 -2.55
C LEU A 99 -4.56 -15.31 -3.08
N LEU A 100 -4.20 -16.32 -2.28
CA LEU A 100 -3.26 -17.38 -2.67
C LEU A 100 -3.81 -18.28 -3.78
N ALA A 101 -5.14 -18.46 -3.82
CA ALA A 101 -5.80 -19.27 -4.83
C ALA A 101 -5.96 -18.55 -6.19
N GLU A 102 -6.18 -17.23 -6.19
CA GLU A 102 -6.60 -16.46 -7.37
C GLU A 102 -5.52 -15.52 -7.92
N ALA A 103 -4.52 -15.12 -7.11
CA ALA A 103 -3.54 -14.14 -7.54
C ALA A 103 -2.56 -14.69 -8.58
N ASP A 104 -2.31 -13.90 -9.63
CA ASP A 104 -1.21 -14.15 -10.54
C ASP A 104 0.13 -13.79 -9.87
N ARG A 105 1.16 -14.62 -10.09
CA ARG A 105 2.50 -14.41 -9.55
C ARG A 105 3.45 -13.89 -10.62
N HIS A 106 4.24 -12.89 -10.26
CA HIS A 106 5.27 -12.33 -11.13
C HIS A 106 6.63 -12.36 -10.44
N GLY A 107 7.62 -12.88 -11.16
CA GLY A 107 9.02 -12.90 -10.75
C GLY A 107 9.90 -11.97 -11.58
N ALA A 108 9.36 -11.36 -12.64
CA ALA A 108 10.11 -10.51 -13.56
C ALA A 108 9.28 -9.30 -14.01
N CYS A 109 9.99 -8.24 -14.42
CA CYS A 109 9.44 -7.12 -15.15
C CYS A 109 10.25 -6.84 -16.41
N GLU A 110 9.71 -6.07 -17.31
CA GLU A 110 10.32 -5.73 -18.59
C GLU A 110 10.51 -4.21 -18.72
N PHE A 111 11.73 -3.79 -18.99
CA PHE A 111 12.03 -2.41 -19.36
C PHE A 111 12.17 -2.31 -20.87
N ARG A 112 11.43 -1.39 -21.49
CA ARG A 112 11.56 -1.09 -22.92
C ARG A 112 12.24 0.26 -23.11
N VAL A 113 13.33 0.25 -23.83
CA VAL A 113 14.08 1.46 -24.16
C VAL A 113 14.51 1.40 -25.61
N ASN A 114 14.30 2.47 -26.37
CA ASN A 114 14.64 2.56 -27.80
C ASN A 114 14.06 1.42 -28.66
N GLY A 115 12.91 0.87 -28.28
CA GLY A 115 12.25 -0.24 -28.98
C GLY A 115 12.87 -1.62 -28.71
N GLU A 116 13.71 -1.77 -27.70
CA GLU A 116 14.29 -3.03 -27.23
C GLU A 116 13.73 -3.39 -25.87
N ALA A 117 13.47 -4.69 -25.64
CA ALA A 117 12.98 -5.22 -24.38
C ALA A 117 14.13 -5.80 -23.55
N HIS A 118 14.18 -5.43 -22.28
CA HIS A 118 15.15 -5.91 -21.30
C HIS A 118 14.41 -6.45 -20.09
N GLU A 119 14.52 -7.76 -19.86
CA GLU A 119 13.91 -8.40 -18.72
C GLU A 119 14.80 -8.28 -17.47
N VAL A 120 14.18 -8.01 -16.33
CA VAL A 120 14.80 -8.10 -15.00
C VAL A 120 14.05 -9.16 -14.22
N ASP A 121 14.64 -10.35 -14.09
CA ASP A 121 14.18 -11.43 -13.23
C ASP A 121 14.58 -11.13 -11.78
N TYR A 122 13.74 -10.34 -11.11
CA TYR A 122 13.98 -9.94 -9.73
C TYR A 122 13.78 -11.09 -8.75
N SER A 123 13.01 -12.12 -9.11
CA SER A 123 12.82 -13.30 -8.27
C SER A 123 14.11 -14.08 -8.11
N SER A 124 14.80 -14.39 -9.20
CA SER A 124 16.10 -15.11 -9.13
C SER A 124 17.20 -14.24 -8.49
N LEU A 125 17.10 -12.92 -8.58
CA LEU A 125 18.05 -12.00 -7.94
C LEU A 125 17.83 -11.82 -6.44
N TYR A 126 16.61 -12.10 -5.93
CA TYR A 126 16.27 -11.86 -4.53
C TYR A 126 15.48 -13.02 -3.91
N GLY A 127 16.14 -14.14 -3.71
CA GLY A 127 15.67 -15.26 -2.89
C GLY A 127 14.39 -15.96 -3.35
N GLY A 128 14.04 -15.90 -4.64
CA GLY A 128 12.82 -16.53 -5.18
C GLY A 128 11.53 -15.79 -4.86
N GLN A 129 11.60 -14.59 -4.27
CA GLN A 129 10.42 -13.81 -3.93
C GLN A 129 9.74 -13.24 -5.16
N THR A 130 8.40 -13.21 -5.14
CA THR A 130 7.56 -12.75 -6.25
C THR A 130 6.57 -11.71 -5.77
N HIS A 131 6.04 -10.90 -6.69
CA HIS A 131 4.83 -10.14 -6.46
C HIS A 131 3.59 -10.98 -6.74
N TYR A 132 2.50 -10.62 -6.10
CA TYR A 132 1.17 -11.16 -6.35
C TYR A 132 0.30 -10.04 -6.94
N VAL A 133 -0.33 -10.33 -8.06
CA VAL A 133 -1.34 -9.44 -8.64
C VAL A 133 -2.71 -9.87 -8.14
N TYR A 134 -3.22 -9.08 -7.22
CA TYR A 134 -4.53 -9.28 -6.64
C TYR A 134 -5.16 -7.90 -6.38
N PRO A 135 -6.28 -7.54 -7.02
CA PRO A 135 -6.84 -6.20 -6.93
C PRO A 135 -7.11 -5.78 -5.49
N GLN A 136 -6.74 -4.55 -5.12
CA GLN A 136 -6.92 -4.05 -3.75
C GLN A 136 -8.36 -4.16 -3.26
N GLN A 137 -9.37 -3.97 -4.13
CA GLN A 137 -10.76 -4.14 -3.73
C GLN A 137 -11.09 -5.58 -3.35
N GLU A 138 -10.41 -6.57 -3.91
CA GLU A 138 -10.57 -7.98 -3.51
C GLU A 138 -9.95 -8.24 -2.13
N VAL A 139 -8.78 -7.62 -1.84
CA VAL A 139 -8.19 -7.63 -0.49
C VAL A 139 -9.18 -7.02 0.52
N VAL A 140 -9.80 -5.88 0.18
CA VAL A 140 -10.79 -5.22 1.04
C VAL A 140 -12.01 -6.12 1.27
N LYS A 141 -12.54 -6.76 0.23
CA LYS A 141 -13.66 -7.72 0.35
C LYS A 141 -13.33 -8.86 1.29
N ASP A 142 -12.12 -9.44 1.15
CA ASP A 142 -11.70 -10.54 1.99
C ASP A 142 -11.57 -10.13 3.44
N LEU A 143 -10.91 -9.00 3.72
CA LEU A 143 -10.72 -8.48 5.07
C LEU A 143 -12.06 -8.06 5.72
N VAL A 144 -12.99 -7.45 4.97
CA VAL A 144 -14.34 -7.13 5.45
C VAL A 144 -15.08 -8.41 5.82
N ARG A 145 -15.07 -9.41 4.94
CA ARG A 145 -15.74 -10.69 5.18
C ARG A 145 -15.19 -11.36 6.44
N HIS A 146 -13.86 -11.53 6.54
CA HIS A 146 -13.23 -12.15 7.69
C HIS A 146 -13.58 -11.44 8.99
N PHE A 147 -13.52 -10.12 9.00
CA PHE A 147 -13.81 -9.33 10.20
C PHE A 147 -15.27 -9.45 10.63
N LEU A 148 -16.23 -9.34 9.70
CA LEU A 148 -17.66 -9.43 10.00
C LEU A 148 -18.09 -10.85 10.35
N ASP A 149 -17.59 -11.88 9.66
CA ASP A 149 -17.91 -13.29 9.93
C ASP A 149 -17.39 -13.71 11.32
N ALA A 150 -16.30 -13.09 11.79
CA ALA A 150 -15.79 -13.27 13.14
C ALA A 150 -16.56 -12.45 14.21
N GLY A 151 -17.56 -11.65 13.83
CA GLY A 151 -18.34 -10.81 14.74
C GLY A 151 -17.75 -9.44 15.04
N GLY A 152 -16.84 -8.95 14.20
CA GLY A 152 -16.22 -7.63 14.32
C GLY A 152 -17.21 -6.47 14.14
N ASP A 153 -17.00 -5.36 14.85
CA ASP A 153 -17.84 -4.13 14.77
C ASP A 153 -17.31 -3.19 13.69
N LEU A 154 -17.96 -3.22 12.51
CA LEU A 154 -17.64 -2.36 11.35
C LEU A 154 -18.88 -1.55 10.97
N ARG A 155 -18.78 -0.22 11.10
CA ARG A 155 -19.86 0.73 10.88
C ARG A 155 -19.61 1.51 9.60
N PHE A 156 -20.51 1.33 8.62
CA PHE A 156 -20.45 1.98 7.33
C PHE A 156 -21.28 3.27 7.29
N ALA A 157 -21.02 4.10 6.28
CA ALA A 157 -21.73 5.33 5.97
C ALA A 157 -21.77 6.33 7.15
N VAL A 158 -20.75 6.30 8.03
CA VAL A 158 -20.61 7.26 9.11
C VAL A 158 -20.15 8.62 8.59
N ARG A 159 -20.57 9.70 9.26
CA ARG A 159 -20.23 11.08 8.91
C ARG A 159 -19.69 11.83 10.12
N ASP A 160 -19.01 12.95 9.85
CA ASP A 160 -18.57 13.91 10.87
C ASP A 160 -17.76 13.26 12.01
N VAL A 161 -16.91 12.28 11.67
CA VAL A 161 -16.03 11.63 12.65
C VAL A 161 -15.07 12.66 13.23
N ARG A 162 -14.99 12.71 14.58
CA ARG A 162 -14.10 13.64 15.31
C ARG A 162 -13.38 12.91 16.44
N PRO A 163 -12.04 12.88 16.43
CA PRO A 163 -11.23 12.47 17.56
C PRO A 163 -11.26 13.53 18.67
N HIS A 164 -11.30 13.07 19.92
CA HIS A 164 -11.26 13.90 21.12
C HIS A 164 -10.25 13.34 22.13
N GLY A 165 -9.65 14.20 22.93
CA GLY A 165 -8.80 13.80 24.05
C GLY A 165 -7.60 12.95 23.66
N ILE A 166 -7.06 13.11 22.45
CA ILE A 166 -5.94 12.31 21.94
C ILE A 166 -4.67 12.42 22.78
N ASP A 167 -4.50 13.53 23.52
CA ASP A 167 -3.39 13.80 24.43
C ASP A 167 -3.64 13.27 25.86
N THR A 168 -4.80 12.67 26.10
CA THR A 168 -5.18 12.17 27.43
C THR A 168 -5.16 10.65 27.49
N THR A 169 -5.39 10.10 28.69
CA THR A 169 -5.58 8.65 28.86
C THR A 169 -6.95 8.16 28.43
N GLU A 170 -7.86 9.06 28.03
CA GLU A 170 -9.26 8.79 27.70
C GLU A 170 -9.66 9.39 26.35
N PRO A 171 -9.04 8.96 25.23
CA PRO A 171 -9.45 9.42 23.92
C PRO A 171 -10.86 8.91 23.59
N ALA A 172 -11.56 9.65 22.71
CA ALA A 172 -12.88 9.26 22.24
C ALA A 172 -13.07 9.63 20.78
N LEU A 173 -13.98 8.94 20.11
CA LEU A 173 -14.51 9.27 18.80
C LEU A 173 -15.97 9.67 18.92
N THR A 174 -16.37 10.72 18.21
CA THR A 174 -17.78 11.02 17.95
C THR A 174 -18.04 11.00 16.45
N TRP A 175 -19.24 10.62 16.05
CA TRP A 175 -19.66 10.60 14.65
C TRP A 175 -21.18 10.67 14.54
N VAL A 176 -21.68 10.90 13.33
CA VAL A 176 -23.10 10.73 13.00
C VAL A 176 -23.24 9.41 12.25
N ASP A 177 -24.14 8.53 12.71
CA ASP A 177 -24.40 7.25 12.07
C ASP A 177 -25.23 7.39 10.77
N ALA A 178 -25.52 6.28 10.11
CA ALA A 178 -26.29 6.24 8.87
C ALA A 178 -27.72 6.78 9.04
N ASP A 179 -28.31 6.64 10.23
CA ASP A 179 -29.66 7.09 10.56
C ASP A 179 -29.70 8.56 11.01
N GLY A 180 -28.55 9.20 11.13
CA GLY A 180 -28.42 10.63 11.48
C GLY A 180 -28.30 10.88 12.99
N HIS A 181 -28.08 9.86 13.82
CA HIS A 181 -27.91 10.02 15.25
C HIS A 181 -26.42 10.24 15.61
N GLU A 182 -26.20 11.15 16.55
CA GLU A 182 -24.87 11.33 17.12
C GLU A 182 -24.49 10.11 18.00
N GLN A 183 -23.28 9.62 17.78
CA GLN A 183 -22.70 8.48 18.48
C GLN A 183 -21.39 8.90 19.15
N ARG A 184 -21.02 8.21 20.22
CA ARG A 184 -19.75 8.35 20.93
C ARG A 184 -19.16 7.01 21.31
N LEU A 185 -17.85 6.89 21.16
CA LEU A 185 -17.05 5.74 21.57
C LEU A 185 -15.87 6.24 22.41
N ASP A 186 -15.83 5.85 23.68
CA ASP A 186 -14.62 6.05 24.49
C ASP A 186 -13.62 4.94 24.17
N CYS A 187 -12.42 5.33 23.79
CA CYS A 187 -11.40 4.43 23.26
C CYS A 187 -10.22 4.25 24.23
N SER A 188 -9.48 3.16 24.06
CA SER A 188 -8.12 3.03 24.62
C SER A 188 -7.08 3.76 23.76
N PHE A 189 -7.20 3.63 22.47
CA PHE A 189 -6.39 4.27 21.44
C PHE A 189 -7.25 4.57 20.21
N ILE A 190 -6.78 5.48 19.36
CA ILE A 190 -7.38 5.78 18.04
C ILE A 190 -6.35 5.46 16.96
N ALA A 191 -6.77 4.72 15.94
CA ALA A 191 -6.00 4.43 14.74
C ALA A 191 -6.60 5.18 13.53
N GLY A 192 -5.87 6.14 12.98
CA GLY A 192 -6.25 6.90 11.80
C GLY A 192 -5.77 6.21 10.53
N ALA A 193 -6.68 5.53 9.83
CA ALA A 193 -6.48 4.86 8.55
C ALA A 193 -7.40 5.45 7.45
N ASP A 194 -7.79 6.72 7.61
CA ASP A 194 -8.81 7.44 6.84
C ASP A 194 -8.28 8.16 5.59
N GLY A 195 -7.02 7.86 5.24
CA GLY A 195 -6.38 8.34 4.03
C GLY A 195 -5.89 9.78 4.12
N PHE A 196 -5.32 10.28 3.01
CA PHE A 196 -4.66 11.59 3.00
C PHE A 196 -5.59 12.76 3.37
N HIS A 197 -6.85 12.70 2.94
CA HIS A 197 -7.85 13.73 3.23
C HIS A 197 -8.70 13.40 4.46
N GLY A 198 -8.24 12.46 5.28
CA GLY A 198 -8.91 12.07 6.51
C GLY A 198 -8.85 13.12 7.60
N VAL A 199 -9.71 12.97 8.60
CA VAL A 199 -9.85 13.92 9.71
C VAL A 199 -8.86 13.66 10.84
N THR A 200 -8.33 12.42 10.92
CA THR A 200 -7.49 12.01 12.06
C THR A 200 -6.18 12.78 12.13
N ARG A 201 -5.42 12.88 11.02
CA ARG A 201 -4.22 13.71 10.97
C ARG A 201 -4.51 15.18 11.27
N GLN A 202 -5.62 15.70 10.75
CA GLN A 202 -6.01 17.11 10.94
C GLN A 202 -6.42 17.43 12.39
N SER A 203 -6.75 16.41 13.21
CA SER A 203 -7.06 16.59 14.62
C SER A 203 -5.82 16.73 15.52
N ILE A 204 -4.63 16.44 14.98
CA ILE A 204 -3.38 16.62 15.70
C ILE A 204 -3.02 18.11 15.76
N PRO A 205 -2.59 18.64 16.92
CA PRO A 205 -2.26 20.03 17.05
C PRO A 205 -1.19 20.50 16.06
N ALA A 206 -1.34 21.71 15.53
CA ALA A 206 -0.38 22.30 14.61
C ALA A 206 1.02 22.36 15.26
N GLY A 207 2.04 21.93 14.50
CA GLY A 207 3.43 21.87 14.96
C GLY A 207 3.81 20.62 15.76
N ALA A 208 2.85 19.73 16.05
CA ALA A 208 3.17 18.43 16.68
C ALA A 208 3.71 17.39 15.69
N LEU A 209 3.46 17.58 14.39
CA LEU A 209 3.99 16.77 13.30
C LEU A 209 4.88 17.65 12.40
N GLN A 210 5.99 17.07 11.92
CA GLN A 210 6.73 17.59 10.78
C GLN A 210 6.19 16.94 9.51
N GLU A 211 5.79 17.75 8.53
CA GLU A 211 5.28 17.27 7.24
C GLU A 211 6.31 17.47 6.14
N TYR A 212 6.60 16.41 5.39
CA TYR A 212 7.48 16.42 4.23
C TYR A 212 6.65 16.16 2.98
N SER A 213 6.63 17.10 2.05
CA SER A 213 5.87 16.99 0.79
C SER A 213 6.75 17.29 -0.40
N HIS A 214 6.61 16.52 -1.47
CA HIS A 214 7.32 16.72 -2.72
C HIS A 214 6.39 16.45 -3.91
N GLN A 215 6.32 17.42 -4.84
CA GLN A 215 5.67 17.28 -6.13
C GLN A 215 6.73 16.93 -7.16
N HIS A 216 6.54 15.80 -7.86
CA HIS A 216 7.54 15.32 -8.82
C HIS A 216 7.49 16.04 -10.18
N GLY A 217 6.48 16.89 -10.43
CA GLY A 217 6.31 17.56 -11.72
C GLY A 217 6.03 16.60 -12.87
N ILE A 218 5.37 15.50 -12.58
CA ILE A 218 5.03 14.42 -13.52
C ILE A 218 3.59 14.01 -13.26
N GLU A 219 2.84 13.79 -14.32
CA GLU A 219 1.50 13.24 -14.26
C GLU A 219 1.35 12.01 -15.13
N TRP A 220 0.50 11.10 -14.70
CA TRP A 220 0.11 9.93 -15.46
C TRP A 220 -1.38 9.95 -15.81
N LEU A 221 -1.69 9.70 -17.06
CA LEU A 221 -3.00 9.20 -17.43
C LEU A 221 -3.05 7.72 -17.07
N SER A 222 -3.84 7.37 -16.06
CA SER A 222 -4.16 6.00 -15.66
C SER A 222 -5.37 5.53 -16.47
N ILE A 223 -5.25 4.41 -17.14
CA ILE A 223 -6.26 3.83 -18.02
C ILE A 223 -6.59 2.43 -17.52
N LEU A 224 -7.87 2.11 -17.32
CA LEU A 224 -8.35 0.77 -17.08
C LEU A 224 -9.14 0.31 -18.30
N ALA A 225 -8.82 -0.87 -18.81
CA ALA A 225 -9.51 -1.41 -20.00
C ALA A 225 -9.89 -2.89 -19.83
N GLU A 226 -11.01 -3.27 -20.33
CA GLU A 226 -11.44 -4.66 -20.54
C GLU A 226 -10.66 -5.24 -21.70
N ALA A 227 -9.39 -5.51 -21.46
CA ALA A 227 -8.43 -6.08 -22.38
C ALA A 227 -7.59 -7.12 -21.66
N PRO A 228 -7.52 -8.37 -22.14
CA PRO A 228 -6.59 -9.35 -21.59
C PRO A 228 -5.16 -8.80 -21.60
N PRO A 229 -4.33 -9.16 -20.60
CA PRO A 229 -2.93 -8.74 -20.57
C PRO A 229 -2.18 -9.18 -21.83
N SER A 230 -1.41 -8.26 -22.41
CA SER A 230 -0.60 -8.53 -23.62
C SER A 230 0.67 -9.30 -23.34
N THR A 231 0.98 -9.52 -22.05
CA THR A 231 2.13 -10.27 -21.55
C THR A 231 1.88 -10.65 -20.09
N HIS A 232 2.63 -11.61 -19.58
CA HIS A 232 2.64 -12.01 -18.17
C HIS A 232 3.57 -11.17 -17.29
N LYS A 233 4.07 -10.03 -17.79
CA LYS A 233 5.02 -9.15 -17.09
C LYS A 233 4.49 -7.74 -17.00
N VAL A 234 4.91 -7.05 -15.96
CA VAL A 234 4.82 -5.59 -15.90
C VAL A 234 5.80 -4.99 -16.91
N ILE A 235 5.34 -4.06 -17.75
CA ILE A 235 6.19 -3.33 -18.70
C ILE A 235 6.35 -1.88 -18.26
N TYR A 236 7.59 -1.42 -18.23
CA TYR A 236 7.99 -0.03 -18.08
C TYR A 236 8.67 0.41 -19.37
N ALA A 237 8.03 1.24 -20.19
CA ALA A 237 8.59 1.72 -21.44
C ALA A 237 9.03 3.18 -21.33
N LEU A 238 10.31 3.42 -21.61
CA LEU A 238 10.90 4.75 -21.72
C LEU A 238 10.94 5.15 -23.18
N HIS A 239 10.06 6.06 -23.59
CA HIS A 239 9.91 6.55 -24.95
C HIS A 239 10.29 8.04 -25.04
N PRO A 240 10.75 8.56 -26.22
CA PRO A 240 10.97 10.01 -26.40
C PRO A 240 9.77 10.90 -26.02
N ASP A 241 8.54 10.42 -26.25
CA ASP A 241 7.31 11.14 -25.90
C ASP A 241 6.83 10.89 -24.47
N GLY A 242 7.66 10.28 -23.63
CA GLY A 242 7.38 10.01 -22.21
C GLY A 242 7.10 8.54 -21.90
N PHE A 243 7.00 8.25 -20.63
CA PHE A 243 6.74 6.92 -20.08
C PHE A 243 5.42 6.31 -20.59
N ALA A 244 5.42 5.00 -20.79
CA ALA A 244 4.22 4.18 -20.87
C ALA A 244 4.39 2.91 -20.02
N GLY A 245 3.31 2.47 -19.38
CA GLY A 245 3.28 1.28 -18.54
C GLY A 245 2.15 0.33 -18.91
N HIS A 246 2.41 -0.97 -18.82
CA HIS A 246 1.40 -2.03 -18.90
C HIS A 246 1.47 -2.85 -17.62
N MET A 247 0.35 -2.91 -16.91
CA MET A 247 0.21 -3.62 -15.63
C MET A 247 -0.92 -4.62 -15.74
N LEU A 248 -0.66 -5.84 -15.34
CA LEU A 248 -1.70 -6.87 -15.24
C LEU A 248 -2.64 -6.54 -14.10
N ARG A 249 -3.92 -6.93 -14.27
CA ARG A 249 -4.91 -6.76 -13.23
C ARG A 249 -5.77 -8.00 -13.00
N SER A 250 -6.20 -8.63 -14.07
CA SER A 250 -6.84 -9.93 -14.09
C SER A 250 -6.64 -10.56 -15.46
N SER A 251 -7.15 -11.77 -15.68
CA SER A 251 -7.13 -12.44 -17.00
C SER A 251 -7.87 -11.69 -18.12
N THR A 252 -8.74 -10.74 -17.75
CA THR A 252 -9.60 -10.00 -18.71
C THR A 252 -9.43 -8.49 -18.64
N VAL A 253 -8.68 -7.97 -17.67
CA VAL A 253 -8.53 -6.53 -17.44
C VAL A 253 -7.06 -6.17 -17.31
N SER A 254 -6.65 -5.13 -18.02
CA SER A 254 -5.33 -4.53 -17.92
C SER A 254 -5.40 -3.07 -17.49
N ARG A 255 -4.36 -2.62 -16.81
CA ARG A 255 -4.15 -1.21 -16.49
C ARG A 255 -2.96 -0.69 -17.27
N TYR A 256 -3.14 0.48 -17.87
CA TYR A 256 -2.09 1.18 -18.59
C TYR A 256 -1.82 2.53 -17.97
N TYR A 257 -0.63 3.04 -18.23
CA TYR A 257 -0.23 4.39 -17.84
C TYR A 257 0.46 5.08 -19.01
N LEU A 258 0.21 6.37 -19.16
CA LEU A 258 0.92 7.25 -20.06
C LEU A 258 1.39 8.47 -19.28
N GLN A 259 2.68 8.82 -19.39
CA GLN A 259 3.14 10.14 -18.95
C GLN A 259 2.47 11.20 -19.82
N VAL A 260 1.85 12.18 -19.18
CA VAL A 260 1.15 13.30 -19.81
C VAL A 260 1.76 14.61 -19.33
N PRO A 261 1.54 15.75 -20.03
CA PRO A 261 1.91 17.07 -19.54
C PRO A 261 1.31 17.33 -18.15
N VAL A 262 2.00 18.16 -17.35
CA VAL A 262 1.47 18.64 -16.06
C VAL A 262 0.25 19.55 -16.34
N ASP A 263 -0.76 19.44 -15.49
CA ASP A 263 -2.05 20.15 -15.62
C ASP A 263 -2.85 19.75 -16.88
N ASP A 264 -2.62 18.55 -17.43
CA ASP A 264 -3.41 18.05 -18.57
C ASP A 264 -4.81 17.60 -18.12
N SER A 265 -5.75 17.53 -19.08
CA SER A 265 -7.12 17.09 -18.85
C SER A 265 -7.39 15.74 -19.50
N VAL A 266 -8.21 14.90 -18.83
CA VAL A 266 -8.71 13.64 -19.40
C VAL A 266 -9.43 13.86 -20.73
N ASP A 267 -10.08 15.02 -20.90
CA ASP A 267 -10.81 15.39 -22.12
C ASP A 267 -9.89 15.50 -23.35
N ASN A 268 -8.60 15.76 -23.15
CA ASN A 268 -7.61 15.78 -24.20
C ASN A 268 -7.20 14.39 -24.69
N TRP A 269 -7.70 13.32 -24.05
CA TRP A 269 -7.34 11.93 -24.30
C TRP A 269 -8.52 11.07 -24.71
N PRO A 270 -9.10 11.27 -25.92
CA PRO A 270 -10.09 10.34 -26.47
C PRO A 270 -9.46 8.96 -26.64
N ASP A 271 -10.30 7.92 -26.65
CA ASP A 271 -9.84 6.53 -26.60
C ASP A 271 -8.91 6.16 -27.78
N GLU A 272 -9.14 6.71 -28.96
CA GLU A 272 -8.28 6.52 -30.13
C GLU A 272 -6.88 7.06 -29.91
N ARG A 273 -6.75 8.25 -29.30
CA ARG A 273 -5.47 8.84 -28.94
C ARG A 273 -4.76 8.01 -27.87
N VAL A 274 -5.48 7.57 -26.86
CA VAL A 274 -4.93 6.70 -25.81
C VAL A 274 -4.30 5.45 -26.41
N TRP A 275 -5.05 4.72 -27.24
CA TRP A 275 -4.54 3.50 -27.87
C TRP A 275 -3.39 3.77 -28.82
N SER A 276 -3.47 4.84 -29.62
CA SER A 276 -2.38 5.25 -30.51
C SER A 276 -1.07 5.50 -29.76
N GLU A 277 -1.13 6.26 -28.65
CA GLU A 277 0.06 6.56 -27.83
C GLU A 277 0.58 5.32 -27.08
N LEU A 278 -0.30 4.45 -26.60
CA LEU A 278 0.10 3.17 -25.98
C LEU A 278 0.81 2.27 -26.98
N HIS A 279 0.25 2.10 -28.21
CA HIS A 279 0.89 1.31 -29.25
C HIS A 279 2.26 1.87 -29.62
N LYS A 280 2.37 3.19 -29.79
CA LYS A 280 3.61 3.87 -30.15
C LYS A 280 4.69 3.70 -29.09
N ARG A 281 4.35 3.99 -27.81
CA ARG A 281 5.34 4.00 -26.73
C ARG A 281 5.72 2.61 -26.22
N LEU A 282 4.83 1.61 -26.39
CA LEU A 282 5.09 0.22 -26.01
C LEU A 282 5.62 -0.64 -27.16
N ALA A 283 5.80 -0.07 -28.36
CA ALA A 283 6.27 -0.82 -29.53
C ALA A 283 7.68 -1.39 -29.31
N LEU A 284 7.91 -2.57 -29.90
CA LEU A 284 9.24 -3.17 -30.02
C LEU A 284 9.68 -3.13 -31.48
N ARG A 285 10.98 -2.92 -31.71
CA ARG A 285 11.58 -3.09 -33.03
C ARG A 285 11.62 -4.58 -33.37
N ASP A 286 11.48 -4.89 -34.63
CA ASP A 286 11.69 -6.22 -35.19
C ASP A 286 10.97 -7.33 -34.41
N SER A 287 9.73 -7.03 -33.92
CA SER A 287 8.92 -7.94 -33.13
C SER A 287 7.48 -7.97 -33.60
N ASP A 288 6.90 -9.17 -33.59
CA ASP A 288 5.46 -9.38 -33.83
C ASP A 288 4.58 -9.11 -32.60
N TRP A 289 5.19 -8.67 -31.49
CA TRP A 289 4.44 -8.34 -30.28
C TRP A 289 3.41 -7.22 -30.56
N ARG A 290 2.21 -7.40 -30.09
CA ARG A 290 1.14 -6.41 -30.22
C ARG A 290 0.44 -6.20 -28.89
N LEU A 291 0.07 -4.95 -28.65
CA LEU A 291 -0.76 -4.57 -27.51
C LEU A 291 -2.21 -5.02 -27.75
N THR A 292 -2.79 -5.73 -26.81
CA THR A 292 -4.22 -6.07 -26.83
C THR A 292 -5.03 -4.83 -26.48
N GLN A 293 -5.98 -4.47 -27.33
CA GLN A 293 -6.95 -3.41 -27.09
C GLN A 293 -8.26 -3.97 -26.57
N GLY A 294 -8.99 -3.12 -25.84
CA GLY A 294 -10.34 -3.41 -25.36
C GLY A 294 -11.09 -2.14 -25.00
N ARG A 295 -12.28 -2.27 -24.45
CA ARG A 295 -13.10 -1.14 -24.02
C ARG A 295 -12.42 -0.44 -22.82
N ILE A 296 -12.12 0.85 -22.93
CA ILE A 296 -11.65 1.66 -21.79
C ILE A 296 -12.84 1.91 -20.85
N THR A 297 -12.67 1.55 -19.58
CA THR A 297 -13.69 1.69 -18.54
C THR A 297 -13.43 2.83 -17.57
N GLU A 298 -12.17 3.24 -17.42
CA GLU A 298 -11.79 4.35 -16.56
C GLU A 298 -10.57 5.06 -17.13
N LYS A 299 -10.60 6.40 -17.11
CA LYS A 299 -9.43 7.26 -17.33
C LYS A 299 -9.34 8.29 -16.21
N ARG A 300 -8.14 8.52 -15.69
CA ARG A 300 -7.91 9.51 -14.64
C ARG A 300 -6.46 10.02 -14.68
N ILE A 301 -6.29 11.34 -14.49
CA ILE A 301 -4.96 11.91 -14.25
C ILE A 301 -4.55 11.62 -12.80
N LEU A 302 -3.32 11.17 -12.64
CA LEU A 302 -2.65 10.94 -11.36
C LEU A 302 -1.49 11.92 -11.23
N ASP A 303 -1.60 12.79 -10.27
CA ASP A 303 -0.48 13.64 -9.84
C ASP A 303 0.54 12.82 -9.03
N MET A 304 1.82 12.88 -9.45
CA MET A 304 2.91 12.19 -8.78
C MET A 304 3.43 13.01 -7.62
N ARG A 305 3.04 12.62 -6.42
CA ARG A 305 3.45 13.28 -5.18
C ARG A 305 3.92 12.30 -4.12
N SER A 306 4.79 12.77 -3.27
CA SER A 306 5.21 12.11 -2.04
C SER A 306 4.82 12.97 -0.85
N HIS A 307 4.42 12.32 0.25
CA HIS A 307 4.14 12.98 1.52
C HIS A 307 4.46 12.03 2.66
N VAL A 308 5.06 12.54 3.73
CA VAL A 308 5.36 11.78 4.95
C VAL A 308 5.18 12.71 6.14
N VAL A 309 4.60 12.21 7.23
CA VAL A 309 4.52 12.93 8.51
C VAL A 309 5.40 12.24 9.56
N GLU A 310 6.05 13.03 10.39
CA GLU A 310 6.91 12.59 11.49
C GLU A 310 6.62 13.38 12.76
N PRO A 311 6.39 12.68 13.89
CA PRO A 311 6.16 11.25 14.04
C PRO A 311 4.81 10.81 13.42
N MET A 312 4.60 9.50 13.24
CA MET A 312 3.33 8.94 12.74
C MET A 312 2.28 8.77 13.86
N ASN A 313 2.46 9.43 14.99
CA ASN A 313 1.52 9.39 16.11
C ASN A 313 1.59 10.65 16.95
N HIS A 314 0.53 10.91 17.69
CA HIS A 314 0.48 11.97 18.71
C HIS A 314 -0.43 11.52 19.86
N GLY A 315 0.09 11.50 21.09
CA GLY A 315 -0.62 10.99 22.25
C GLY A 315 -1.11 9.55 22.00
N ARG A 316 -2.43 9.35 22.05
CA ARG A 316 -3.08 8.06 21.82
C ARG A 316 -3.65 7.89 20.39
N LEU A 317 -3.32 8.78 19.48
CA LEU A 317 -3.67 8.70 18.07
C LEU A 317 -2.47 8.24 17.23
N TYR A 318 -2.65 7.16 16.46
CA TYR A 318 -1.66 6.56 15.55
C TYR A 318 -2.16 6.64 14.11
N LEU A 319 -1.32 7.10 13.18
CA LEU A 319 -1.64 7.24 11.77
C LEU A 319 -1.07 6.07 10.96
N LEU A 320 -1.84 5.55 9.99
CA LEU A 320 -1.47 4.41 9.14
C LEU A 320 -1.76 4.69 7.66
N GLY A 321 -0.92 4.15 6.79
CA GLY A 321 -1.11 4.24 5.33
C GLY A 321 -1.18 5.69 4.86
N ASP A 322 -2.10 5.98 3.93
CA ASP A 322 -2.21 7.32 3.31
C ASP A 322 -2.52 8.45 4.32
N ALA A 323 -2.94 8.13 5.55
CA ALA A 323 -3.09 9.13 6.60
C ALA A 323 -1.74 9.65 7.10
N ALA A 324 -0.69 8.81 7.06
CA ALA A 324 0.67 9.13 7.47
C ALA A 324 1.61 9.41 6.29
N HIS A 325 1.47 8.70 5.18
CA HIS A 325 2.38 8.82 4.04
C HIS A 325 1.71 8.51 2.71
N ILE A 326 2.08 9.28 1.69
CA ILE A 326 1.77 9.00 0.28
C ILE A 326 3.08 8.76 -0.45
N ILE A 327 3.06 7.81 -1.37
CA ILE A 327 4.18 7.49 -2.25
C ILE A 327 3.69 7.40 -3.69
N THR A 328 4.55 7.69 -4.65
CA THR A 328 4.18 7.53 -6.06
C THR A 328 3.87 6.06 -6.39
N PRO A 329 2.97 5.79 -7.33
CA PRO A 329 2.56 4.42 -7.68
C PRO A 329 3.63 3.60 -8.40
N VAL A 330 4.75 4.20 -8.79
CA VAL A 330 5.78 3.61 -9.66
C VAL A 330 6.33 2.29 -9.14
N GLY A 331 6.58 2.20 -7.84
CA GLY A 331 7.12 1.00 -7.19
C GLY A 331 6.06 0.08 -6.55
N ALA A 332 4.77 0.40 -6.70
CA ALA A 332 3.66 -0.32 -6.07
C ALA A 332 3.77 -0.47 -4.54
N LYS A 333 4.30 0.56 -3.83
CA LYS A 333 4.64 0.50 -2.40
C LYS A 333 3.50 0.89 -1.45
N GLY A 334 2.56 1.75 -1.87
CA GLY A 334 1.59 2.39 -0.96
C GLY A 334 0.79 1.40 -0.11
N MET A 335 0.12 0.43 -0.73
CA MET A 335 -0.66 -0.58 0.01
C MET A 335 0.24 -1.47 0.88
N ASN A 336 1.42 -1.84 0.40
CA ASN A 336 2.35 -2.69 1.14
C ASN A 336 2.91 -2.00 2.39
N LEU A 337 3.16 -0.69 2.35
CA LEU A 337 3.49 0.12 3.52
C LEU A 337 2.31 0.18 4.50
N ALA A 338 1.10 0.40 4.00
CA ALA A 338 -0.11 0.47 4.82
C ALA A 338 -0.38 -0.84 5.59
N LEU A 339 -0.16 -2.00 4.95
CA LEU A 339 -0.25 -3.32 5.58
C LEU A 339 0.84 -3.52 6.64
N HIS A 340 2.05 -3.03 6.38
CA HIS A 340 3.14 -3.07 7.35
C HIS A 340 2.87 -2.20 8.57
N ASP A 341 2.35 -0.97 8.39
CA ASP A 341 1.98 -0.11 9.51
C ASP A 341 0.94 -0.79 10.40
N ALA A 342 -0.07 -1.44 9.78
CA ALA A 342 -1.09 -2.18 10.52
C ALA A 342 -0.51 -3.36 11.31
N GLU A 343 0.42 -4.13 10.75
CA GLU A 343 1.13 -5.21 11.43
C GLU A 343 1.91 -4.69 12.65
N VAL A 344 2.68 -3.61 12.49
CA VAL A 344 3.50 -3.03 13.56
C VAL A 344 2.61 -2.46 14.66
N LEU A 345 1.54 -1.73 14.31
CA LEU A 345 0.64 -1.16 15.31
C LEU A 345 -0.17 -2.25 16.03
N ALA A 346 -0.62 -3.30 15.31
CA ALA A 346 -1.29 -4.43 15.95
C ALA A 346 -0.41 -5.09 17.01
N ALA A 347 0.85 -5.41 16.67
CA ALA A 347 1.80 -6.00 17.61
C ALA A 347 2.02 -5.10 18.83
N ALA A 348 2.14 -3.79 18.64
CA ALA A 348 2.33 -2.82 19.71
C ALA A 348 1.10 -2.73 20.65
N LEU A 349 -0.11 -2.66 20.08
CA LEU A 349 -1.36 -2.62 20.85
C LEU A 349 -1.61 -3.94 21.60
N ILE A 350 -1.34 -5.09 20.97
CA ILE A 350 -1.45 -6.41 21.61
C ILE A 350 -0.50 -6.51 22.81
N GLY A 351 0.76 -6.08 22.66
CA GLY A 351 1.72 -6.04 23.76
C GLY A 351 1.25 -5.17 24.91
N TYR A 352 0.75 -3.98 24.60
CA TYR A 352 0.21 -3.06 25.61
C TYR A 352 -1.02 -3.64 26.34
N HIS A 353 -2.00 -4.16 25.61
CA HIS A 353 -3.23 -4.67 26.20
C HIS A 353 -3.01 -5.94 27.04
N ARG A 354 -2.03 -6.79 26.67
CA ARG A 354 -1.75 -8.03 27.41
C ARG A 354 -0.88 -7.84 28.64
N SER A 355 0.09 -6.93 28.58
CA SER A 355 1.13 -6.82 29.61
C SER A 355 1.43 -5.40 30.10
N GLY A 356 0.77 -4.36 29.54
CA GLY A 356 1.07 -2.96 29.80
C GLY A 356 2.39 -2.49 29.17
N ASP A 357 3.02 -3.31 28.30
CA ASP A 357 4.28 -2.95 27.65
C ASP A 357 4.03 -1.94 26.51
N ASP A 358 4.42 -0.71 26.71
CA ASP A 358 4.24 0.41 25.79
C ASP A 358 5.45 0.63 24.84
N ARG A 359 6.50 -0.21 24.89
CA ARG A 359 7.70 -0.05 24.04
C ARG A 359 7.34 -0.06 22.55
N GLY A 360 6.53 -1.01 22.11
CA GLY A 360 6.09 -1.07 20.70
C GLY A 360 5.34 0.18 20.28
N LEU A 361 4.52 0.74 21.16
CA LEU A 361 3.79 1.99 20.90
C LEU A 361 4.73 3.19 20.78
N ARG A 362 5.76 3.28 21.63
CA ARG A 362 6.78 4.34 21.54
C ARG A 362 7.66 4.21 20.30
N GLU A 363 7.97 2.99 19.88
CA GLU A 363 8.84 2.69 18.75
C GLU A 363 8.08 2.64 17.40
N TYR A 364 6.76 2.67 17.41
CA TYR A 364 5.90 2.53 16.23
C TYR A 364 6.34 3.43 15.07
N SER A 365 6.45 4.72 15.35
CA SER A 365 6.81 5.71 14.33
C SER A 365 8.18 5.42 13.72
N ASP A 366 9.19 5.17 14.55
CA ASP A 366 10.56 4.90 14.10
C ASP A 366 10.66 3.61 13.27
N VAL A 367 9.91 2.58 13.64
CA VAL A 367 9.86 1.31 12.91
C VAL A 367 9.25 1.50 11.53
N CYS A 368 8.09 2.16 11.46
CA CYS A 368 7.40 2.39 10.19
C CYS A 368 8.17 3.35 9.29
N LEU A 369 8.68 4.47 9.82
CA LEU A 369 9.38 5.50 9.05
C LEU A 369 10.67 4.97 8.39
N ARG A 370 11.42 4.07 9.02
CA ARG A 370 12.58 3.45 8.36
C ARG A 370 12.21 2.76 7.05
N ARG A 371 11.07 2.06 7.01
CA ARG A 371 10.57 1.41 5.79
C ARG A 371 9.98 2.42 4.82
N VAL A 372 9.23 3.40 5.31
CA VAL A 372 8.62 4.47 4.51
C VAL A 372 9.70 5.25 3.76
N TRP A 373 10.76 5.73 4.44
CA TRP A 373 11.82 6.50 3.79
C TRP A 373 12.63 5.68 2.79
N ARG A 374 12.86 4.41 3.09
CA ARG A 374 13.50 3.51 2.12
C ARG A 374 12.63 3.33 0.86
N ALA A 375 11.32 3.19 1.02
CA ALA A 375 10.40 3.08 -0.11
C ALA A 375 10.30 4.41 -0.89
N GLN A 376 10.32 5.57 -0.20
CA GLN A 376 10.35 6.89 -0.83
C GLN A 376 11.61 7.07 -1.68
N GLU A 377 12.79 6.71 -1.16
CA GLU A 377 14.05 6.75 -1.91
C GLU A 377 13.98 5.89 -3.16
N PHE A 378 13.56 4.63 -3.03
CA PHE A 378 13.42 3.73 -4.17
C PHE A 378 12.41 4.24 -5.19
N SER A 379 11.26 4.75 -4.73
CA SER A 379 10.24 5.31 -5.61
C SER A 379 10.76 6.53 -6.38
N GLN A 380 11.49 7.43 -5.72
CA GLN A 380 12.15 8.57 -6.34
C GLN A 380 13.20 8.12 -7.37
N TRP A 381 13.98 7.10 -7.02
CA TRP A 381 14.96 6.50 -7.93
C TRP A 381 14.30 5.96 -9.21
N MET A 382 13.15 5.26 -9.07
CA MET A 382 12.35 4.76 -10.19
C MET A 382 11.74 5.90 -11.02
N VAL A 383 11.13 6.88 -10.37
CA VAL A 383 10.55 8.07 -11.04
C VAL A 383 11.59 8.74 -11.92
N PHE A 384 12.78 8.99 -11.39
CA PHE A 384 13.86 9.63 -12.14
C PHE A 384 14.33 8.77 -13.33
N MET A 385 14.34 7.45 -13.20
CA MET A 385 14.86 6.53 -14.22
C MET A 385 13.91 6.37 -15.41
N ILE A 386 12.59 6.28 -15.16
CA ILE A 386 11.64 5.87 -16.20
C ILE A 386 10.89 7.03 -16.85
N HIS A 387 11.03 8.26 -16.35
CA HIS A 387 10.32 9.41 -16.90
C HIS A 387 11.24 10.33 -17.71
N ARG A 388 10.65 10.98 -18.69
CA ARG A 388 11.30 12.09 -19.38
C ARG A 388 11.21 13.36 -18.53
N SER A 389 12.34 13.99 -18.32
CA SER A 389 12.44 15.33 -17.75
C SER A 389 12.42 16.38 -18.88
N PRO A 390 11.82 17.55 -18.67
CA PRO A 390 11.98 18.68 -19.60
C PRO A 390 13.44 19.16 -19.69
N GLU A 391 14.27 18.86 -18.68
CA GLU A 391 15.70 19.15 -18.69
C GLU A 391 16.47 18.02 -19.40
N PRO A 392 17.14 18.29 -20.56
CA PRO A 392 17.81 17.25 -21.35
C PRO A 392 18.89 16.49 -20.58
N PHE A 393 19.64 17.17 -19.69
CA PHE A 393 20.69 16.53 -18.90
C PHE A 393 20.10 15.48 -17.94
N LEU A 394 19.01 15.81 -17.25
CA LEU A 394 18.34 14.87 -16.34
C LEU A 394 17.73 13.68 -17.08
N SER A 395 17.16 13.90 -18.27
CA SER A 395 16.70 12.81 -19.13
C SER A 395 17.83 11.85 -19.52
N ARG A 396 19.01 12.37 -19.85
CA ARG A 396 20.19 11.53 -20.18
C ARG A 396 20.72 10.76 -18.96
N LEU A 397 20.67 11.36 -17.77
CA LEU A 397 21.02 10.66 -16.54
C LEU A 397 20.02 9.53 -16.21
N GLY A 398 18.72 9.74 -16.44
CA GLY A 398 17.69 8.70 -16.30
C GLY A 398 17.96 7.51 -17.24
N GLU A 399 18.25 7.78 -18.51
CA GLU A 399 18.65 6.74 -19.49
C GLU A 399 19.91 5.97 -19.06
N ALA A 400 20.96 6.69 -18.61
CA ALA A 400 22.20 6.08 -18.13
C ALA A 400 21.96 5.19 -16.90
N ARG A 401 21.06 5.60 -15.99
CA ARG A 401 20.65 4.80 -14.82
C ARG A 401 19.95 3.52 -15.26
N LEU A 402 19.03 3.60 -16.22
CA LEU A 402 18.35 2.42 -16.78
C LEU A 402 19.33 1.48 -17.48
N GLN A 403 20.27 2.00 -18.28
CA GLN A 403 21.32 1.19 -18.90
C GLN A 403 22.20 0.51 -17.85
N HIS A 404 22.51 1.20 -16.73
CA HIS A 404 23.27 0.60 -15.65
C HIS A 404 22.45 -0.49 -14.92
N LEU A 405 21.14 -0.31 -14.73
CA LEU A 405 20.27 -1.36 -14.18
C LEU A 405 20.31 -2.60 -15.08
N ILE A 406 20.18 -2.44 -16.39
CA ILE A 406 20.14 -3.54 -17.36
C ILE A 406 21.51 -4.22 -17.48
N GLY A 407 22.59 -3.47 -17.49
CA GLY A 407 23.95 -3.97 -17.74
C GLY A 407 24.72 -4.45 -16.51
N SER A 408 24.19 -4.25 -15.28
CA SER A 408 24.92 -4.56 -14.04
C SER A 408 24.12 -5.44 -13.09
N ARG A 409 24.62 -6.63 -12.80
CA ARG A 409 23.98 -7.56 -11.86
C ARG A 409 23.82 -6.96 -10.44
N SER A 410 24.77 -6.13 -10.00
CA SER A 410 24.65 -5.46 -8.68
C SER A 410 23.55 -4.41 -8.67
N SER A 411 23.37 -3.64 -9.74
CA SER A 411 22.27 -2.69 -9.89
C SER A 411 20.92 -3.39 -10.02
N ALA A 412 20.85 -4.47 -10.77
CA ALA A 412 19.67 -5.32 -10.85
C ALA A 412 19.32 -5.96 -9.49
N GLY A 413 20.33 -6.34 -8.70
CA GLY A 413 20.16 -6.83 -7.34
C GLY A 413 19.63 -5.76 -6.38
N TYR A 414 20.15 -4.52 -6.47
CA TYR A 414 19.58 -3.38 -5.71
C TYR A 414 18.12 -3.12 -6.08
N PHE A 415 17.80 -3.10 -7.38
CA PHE A 415 16.43 -2.98 -7.86
C PHE A 415 15.56 -4.10 -7.29
N ALA A 416 15.95 -5.37 -7.46
CA ALA A 416 15.20 -6.52 -7.01
C ALA A 416 14.88 -6.45 -5.51
N GLN A 417 15.89 -6.17 -4.68
CA GLN A 417 15.74 -6.05 -3.23
C GLN A 417 14.72 -4.98 -2.82
N ASN A 418 14.72 -3.83 -3.49
CA ASN A 418 13.79 -2.74 -3.15
C ASN A 418 12.44 -2.90 -3.84
N TYR A 419 12.40 -3.52 -5.03
CA TYR A 419 11.17 -3.73 -5.79
C TYR A 419 10.27 -4.78 -5.14
N VAL A 420 10.83 -5.91 -4.72
CA VAL A 420 10.07 -6.97 -4.02
C VAL A 420 9.75 -6.59 -2.58
N GLY A 421 10.52 -5.68 -2.01
CA GLY A 421 10.41 -5.22 -0.63
C GLY A 421 11.36 -5.97 0.31
N PRO A 422 12.00 -5.25 1.25
CA PRO A 422 12.91 -5.82 2.25
C PRO A 422 12.15 -6.51 3.37
#